data_c69596d8ebee349bcb8c032f918cdd07
#
_entry.id   c69596d8ebee349bcb8c032f918cdd07
#
_cell.length_a   1.000
_cell.length_b   1.000
_cell.length_c   1.000
_cell.angle_alpha   90.00
_cell.angle_beta   90.00
_cell.angle_gamma   90.00
#
_symmetry.space_group_name_H-M   'P 1'
#
loop_
_entity.id
_entity.type
_entity.pdbx_description
1 polymer ?
#
loop_
_entity_poly.entity_id
_entity_poly.type
_entity_poly.pdbx_seq_one_letter_code
_entity_poly.pdbx_strand_id
1 'polypeptide(L)'
;VETFDMRATVDGPHSVRLADGRVVTAKVILLATGGWPSVPDVPGAEYAITSNEIFHLEALPQRILIVGGGYIACEFAGILNGLGVQTHLWYRGEAVLRGFDKEARDVIVQGMQERGVQMHMQTNVARIEKQGAGYCVTDTKGARHDFDVVMYATGRTPKSAGLGLEALGIGLDSVGAVQVDGFSQTSVPSIYAIGDVTNRVNLTPVAIREGMAFVETALKGNPTSVDHELIPTAVFTQPEFGTIGLSEEQARAQEPIEVYATAFRPMNISFIDAPNKVLMKLVVSQKTRKILGCHIVADGAGEMIQLAGIAVKMGATKEDFDRVCAVHPTVSEELVTMKTPVRSA
;
A
#
# COMPACT_ATOMS: atom_id res chain seq x y z
N VAL A 1 -17.44 15.72 21.88
CA VAL A 1 -17.13 16.05 20.48
C VAL A 1 -18.44 16.43 19.80
N GLU A 2 -18.47 17.61 19.15
CA GLU A 2 -19.58 17.99 18.27
C GLU A 2 -19.26 17.55 16.84
N THR A 3 -20.21 16.95 16.14
CA THR A 3 -20.05 16.44 14.77
C THR A 3 -21.00 17.13 13.81
N PHE A 4 -20.50 17.45 12.62
CA PHE A 4 -21.27 18.03 11.52
C PHE A 4 -21.16 17.08 10.31
N ASP A 5 -22.20 16.30 10.06
CA ASP A 5 -22.24 15.33 8.95
C ASP A 5 -22.56 16.02 7.62
N MET A 6 -21.61 16.85 7.18
CA MET A 6 -21.70 17.59 5.92
C MET A 6 -20.33 18.01 5.40
N ARG A 7 -20.28 18.43 4.14
CA ARG A 7 -19.07 18.98 3.54
C ARG A 7 -18.68 20.30 4.20
N ALA A 8 -17.37 20.52 4.33
CA ALA A 8 -16.79 21.71 4.90
C ALA A 8 -15.65 22.24 4.03
N THR A 9 -15.43 23.56 4.08
CA THR A 9 -14.35 24.26 3.36
C THR A 9 -13.63 25.17 4.34
N VAL A 10 -12.32 25.23 4.29
CA VAL A 10 -11.53 26.16 5.09
C VAL A 10 -11.73 27.56 4.52
N ASP A 11 -12.25 28.46 5.33
CA ASP A 11 -12.70 29.81 4.93
C ASP A 11 -11.76 30.92 5.44
N GLY A 12 -10.85 30.55 6.35
CA GLY A 12 -9.86 31.46 6.92
C GLY A 12 -8.90 30.71 7.85
N PRO A 13 -7.87 31.37 8.39
CA PRO A 13 -6.87 30.74 9.28
C PRO A 13 -7.49 30.07 10.51
N HIS A 14 -8.66 30.51 10.92
CA HIS A 14 -9.37 30.04 12.12
C HIS A 14 -10.85 29.72 11.86
N SER A 15 -11.27 29.60 10.61
CA SER A 15 -12.68 29.40 10.27
C SER A 15 -12.88 28.31 9.21
N VAL A 16 -13.96 27.57 9.38
CA VAL A 16 -14.41 26.50 8.49
C VAL A 16 -15.87 26.78 8.14
N ARG A 17 -16.19 26.83 6.86
CA ARG A 17 -17.55 27.01 6.35
C ARG A 17 -18.18 25.68 6.05
N LEU A 18 -19.34 25.42 6.61
CA LEU A 18 -20.15 24.24 6.38
C LEU A 18 -21.00 24.38 5.11
N ALA A 19 -21.47 23.27 4.54
CA ALA A 19 -22.29 23.27 3.32
C ALA A 19 -23.60 23.98 3.47
N ASP A 20 -24.13 24.12 4.69
CA ASP A 20 -25.36 24.86 5.01
C ASP A 20 -25.13 26.38 5.23
N GLY A 21 -23.89 26.86 5.05
CA GLY A 21 -23.48 28.25 5.18
C GLY A 21 -23.03 28.67 6.57
N ARG A 22 -23.21 27.85 7.60
CA ARG A 22 -22.69 28.15 8.95
C ARG A 22 -21.18 28.23 8.93
N VAL A 23 -20.61 29.06 9.78
CA VAL A 23 -19.14 29.16 9.98
C VAL A 23 -18.81 28.72 11.39
N VAL A 24 -17.91 27.77 11.49
CA VAL A 24 -17.33 27.28 12.75
C VAL A 24 -15.92 27.86 12.90
N THR A 25 -15.60 28.38 14.08
CA THR A 25 -14.28 28.93 14.38
C THR A 25 -13.51 28.06 15.34
N ALA A 26 -12.18 27.95 15.15
CA ALA A 26 -11.30 27.17 15.98
C ALA A 26 -9.92 27.85 16.14
N LYS A 27 -9.24 27.61 17.26
CA LYS A 27 -7.85 28.03 17.45
C LYS A 27 -6.91 27.30 16.50
N VAL A 28 -7.19 26.02 16.25
CA VAL A 28 -6.40 25.12 15.39
C VAL A 28 -7.34 24.33 14.50
N ILE A 29 -6.99 24.18 13.23
CA ILE A 29 -7.68 23.36 12.24
C ILE A 29 -6.78 22.20 11.85
N LEU A 30 -7.31 20.99 11.86
CA LEU A 30 -6.61 19.78 11.41
C LEU A 30 -7.29 19.24 10.16
N LEU A 31 -6.53 19.12 9.06
CA LEU A 31 -6.96 18.49 7.83
C LEU A 31 -6.58 16.99 7.89
N ALA A 32 -7.59 16.13 7.97
CA ALA A 32 -7.44 14.68 8.01
C ALA A 32 -8.39 13.99 7.01
N THR A 33 -8.51 14.59 5.80
CA THR A 33 -9.49 14.22 4.78
C THR A 33 -9.10 12.98 3.98
N GLY A 34 -7.87 12.47 4.17
CA GLY A 34 -7.41 11.22 3.59
C GLY A 34 -7.16 11.27 2.08
N GLY A 35 -7.27 10.13 1.44
CA GLY A 35 -7.16 9.96 -0.01
C GLY A 35 -8.47 9.48 -0.63
N TRP A 36 -8.59 9.66 -1.96
CA TRP A 36 -9.74 9.23 -2.74
C TRP A 36 -9.30 8.32 -3.90
N PRO A 37 -10.05 7.26 -4.24
CA PRO A 37 -9.71 6.41 -5.38
C PRO A 37 -9.58 7.22 -6.67
N SER A 38 -8.55 6.92 -7.47
CA SER A 38 -8.32 7.53 -8.78
C SER A 38 -8.91 6.64 -9.87
N VAL A 39 -9.81 7.19 -10.68
CA VAL A 39 -10.41 6.52 -11.84
C VAL A 39 -9.89 7.20 -13.09
N PRO A 40 -9.35 6.44 -14.08
CA PRO A 40 -8.90 6.99 -15.34
C PRO A 40 -10.05 7.59 -16.16
N ASP A 41 -9.74 8.63 -16.92
CA ASP A 41 -10.69 9.23 -17.87
C ASP A 41 -10.71 8.39 -19.17
N VAL A 42 -11.54 7.35 -19.18
CA VAL A 42 -11.80 6.51 -20.36
C VAL A 42 -13.31 6.40 -20.58
N PRO A 43 -13.80 6.25 -21.82
CA PRO A 43 -15.23 6.10 -22.11
C PRO A 43 -15.84 4.92 -21.33
N GLY A 44 -16.88 5.20 -20.54
CA GLY A 44 -17.57 4.22 -19.72
C GLY A 44 -16.97 3.97 -18.33
N ALA A 45 -15.96 4.76 -17.92
CA ALA A 45 -15.35 4.64 -16.59
C ALA A 45 -16.35 4.84 -15.45
N GLU A 46 -17.42 5.57 -15.68
CA GLU A 46 -18.53 5.79 -14.75
C GLU A 46 -19.32 4.53 -14.38
N TYR A 47 -19.17 3.46 -15.15
CA TYR A 47 -19.79 2.15 -14.84
C TYR A 47 -18.95 1.29 -13.89
N ALA A 48 -17.70 1.67 -13.68
CA ALA A 48 -16.82 0.93 -12.80
C ALA A 48 -16.99 1.34 -11.34
N ILE A 49 -16.75 0.41 -10.46
CA ILE A 49 -16.64 0.66 -9.01
C ILE A 49 -15.20 0.88 -8.60
N THR A 50 -15.00 1.30 -7.35
CA THR A 50 -13.70 1.45 -6.72
C THR A 50 -13.63 0.68 -5.40
N SER A 51 -12.57 0.90 -4.61
CA SER A 51 -12.44 0.37 -3.25
C SER A 51 -13.52 0.92 -2.28
N ASN A 52 -14.27 1.93 -2.65
CA ASN A 52 -15.36 2.44 -1.82
C ASN A 52 -16.61 1.55 -1.96
N GLU A 53 -16.97 1.14 -3.18
CA GLU A 53 -18.21 0.45 -3.48
C GLU A 53 -18.08 -1.07 -3.31
N ILE A 54 -16.86 -1.64 -3.46
CA ILE A 54 -16.63 -3.09 -3.40
C ILE A 54 -17.12 -3.74 -2.10
N PHE A 55 -17.04 -3.00 -0.98
CA PHE A 55 -17.51 -3.47 0.32
C PHE A 55 -19.04 -3.47 0.48
N HIS A 56 -19.77 -2.89 -0.47
CA HIS A 56 -21.22 -2.72 -0.44
C HIS A 56 -21.94 -3.49 -1.56
N LEU A 57 -21.23 -4.45 -2.19
CA LEU A 57 -21.85 -5.32 -3.18
C LEU A 57 -22.97 -6.15 -2.52
N GLU A 58 -24.17 -6.11 -3.08
CA GLU A 58 -25.32 -6.90 -2.59
C GLU A 58 -25.14 -8.40 -2.84
N ALA A 59 -24.41 -8.76 -3.91
CA ALA A 59 -24.08 -10.13 -4.27
C ALA A 59 -22.71 -10.18 -4.93
N LEU A 60 -22.01 -11.31 -4.79
CA LEU A 60 -20.75 -11.54 -5.50
C LEU A 60 -21.02 -11.71 -7.00
N PRO A 61 -20.24 -11.04 -7.88
CA PRO A 61 -20.33 -11.27 -9.32
C PRO A 61 -19.80 -12.66 -9.68
N GLN A 62 -20.21 -13.20 -10.82
CA GLN A 62 -19.59 -14.42 -11.34
C GLN A 62 -18.18 -14.12 -11.88
N ARG A 63 -18.03 -12.98 -12.57
CA ARG A 63 -16.77 -12.54 -13.18
C ARG A 63 -16.51 -11.07 -12.91
N ILE A 64 -15.31 -10.77 -12.42
CA ILE A 64 -14.86 -9.39 -12.17
C ILE A 64 -13.57 -9.08 -12.92
N LEU A 65 -13.49 -7.84 -13.42
CA LEU A 65 -12.25 -7.23 -13.86
C LEU A 65 -11.76 -6.24 -12.80
N ILE A 66 -10.54 -6.43 -12.32
CA ILE A 66 -9.84 -5.47 -11.46
C ILE A 66 -8.72 -4.83 -12.28
N VAL A 67 -8.74 -3.50 -12.38
CA VAL A 67 -7.76 -2.72 -13.15
C VAL A 67 -6.84 -2.01 -12.19
N GLY A 68 -5.54 -2.38 -12.21
CA GLY A 68 -4.52 -1.82 -11.34
C GLY A 68 -3.41 -2.80 -11.06
N GLY A 69 -2.29 -2.31 -10.52
CA GLY A 69 -1.12 -3.15 -10.17
C GLY A 69 -0.56 -2.83 -8.80
N GLY A 70 -1.24 -2.02 -7.99
CA GLY A 70 -0.88 -1.74 -6.60
C GLY A 70 -1.42 -2.78 -5.62
N TYR A 71 -1.12 -2.59 -4.34
CA TYR A 71 -1.54 -3.52 -3.28
C TYR A 71 -3.06 -3.70 -3.23
N ILE A 72 -3.85 -2.63 -3.39
CA ILE A 72 -5.32 -2.69 -3.39
C ILE A 72 -5.83 -3.65 -4.49
N ALA A 73 -5.28 -3.54 -5.71
CA ALA A 73 -5.68 -4.41 -6.81
C ALA A 73 -5.37 -5.89 -6.53
N CYS A 74 -4.16 -6.16 -6.02
CA CYS A 74 -3.70 -7.52 -5.72
C CYS A 74 -4.48 -8.16 -4.56
N GLU A 75 -4.76 -7.38 -3.52
CA GLU A 75 -5.52 -7.84 -2.35
C GLU A 75 -6.97 -8.19 -2.74
N PHE A 76 -7.69 -7.29 -3.41
CA PHE A 76 -9.05 -7.59 -3.86
C PHE A 76 -9.09 -8.74 -4.88
N ALA A 77 -8.07 -8.86 -5.75
CA ALA A 77 -7.98 -10.00 -6.65
C ALA A 77 -7.87 -11.32 -5.88
N GLY A 78 -7.05 -11.38 -4.84
CA GLY A 78 -6.93 -12.54 -3.96
C GLY A 78 -8.22 -12.84 -3.20
N ILE A 79 -8.84 -11.82 -2.60
CA ILE A 79 -10.09 -11.94 -1.82
C ILE A 79 -11.22 -12.49 -2.69
N LEU A 80 -11.50 -11.86 -3.83
CA LEU A 80 -12.63 -12.26 -4.70
C LEU A 80 -12.39 -13.63 -5.33
N ASN A 81 -11.17 -13.92 -5.76
CA ASN A 81 -10.81 -15.24 -6.24
C ASN A 81 -11.01 -16.33 -5.15
N GLY A 82 -10.59 -16.05 -3.91
CA GLY A 82 -10.79 -16.93 -2.76
C GLY A 82 -12.28 -17.16 -2.40
N LEU A 83 -13.14 -16.20 -2.74
CA LEU A 83 -14.60 -16.31 -2.61
C LEU A 83 -15.28 -17.00 -3.80
N GLY A 84 -14.51 -17.52 -4.78
CA GLY A 84 -15.01 -18.26 -5.93
C GLY A 84 -15.40 -17.38 -7.13
N VAL A 85 -15.08 -16.09 -7.13
CA VAL A 85 -15.31 -15.21 -8.26
C VAL A 85 -14.24 -15.44 -9.33
N GLN A 86 -14.62 -15.58 -10.59
CA GLN A 86 -13.66 -15.59 -11.71
C GLN A 86 -13.00 -14.22 -11.83
N THR A 87 -11.77 -14.10 -11.34
CA THR A 87 -11.11 -12.82 -11.16
C THR A 87 -10.02 -12.58 -12.19
N HIS A 88 -10.16 -11.49 -12.94
CA HIS A 88 -9.18 -11.00 -13.90
C HIS A 88 -8.51 -9.74 -13.33
N LEU A 89 -7.17 -9.68 -13.35
CA LEU A 89 -6.41 -8.49 -12.99
C LEU A 89 -5.67 -7.98 -14.21
N TRP A 90 -5.99 -6.75 -14.63
CA TRP A 90 -5.32 -6.08 -15.74
C TRP A 90 -4.40 -4.99 -15.22
N TYR A 91 -3.16 -5.00 -15.70
CA TYR A 91 -2.19 -3.99 -15.37
C TYR A 91 -1.40 -3.51 -16.59
N ARG A 92 -1.31 -2.20 -16.75
CA ARG A 92 -0.60 -1.57 -17.89
C ARG A 92 0.91 -1.79 -17.87
N GLY A 93 1.51 -2.07 -16.72
CA GLY A 93 2.93 -2.34 -16.56
C GLY A 93 3.29 -3.80 -16.75
N GLU A 94 4.58 -4.10 -16.63
CA GLU A 94 5.13 -5.45 -16.82
C GLU A 94 4.91 -6.37 -15.63
N ALA A 95 4.88 -5.82 -14.41
CA ALA A 95 4.67 -6.57 -13.18
C ALA A 95 3.99 -5.71 -12.11
N VAL A 96 3.08 -6.30 -11.35
CA VAL A 96 2.37 -5.66 -10.24
C VAL A 96 3.32 -5.26 -9.10
N LEU A 97 2.81 -4.54 -8.09
CA LEU A 97 3.53 -4.12 -6.88
C LEU A 97 4.82 -3.35 -7.19
N ARG A 98 4.75 -2.40 -8.13
CA ARG A 98 5.89 -1.55 -8.49
C ARG A 98 6.46 -0.84 -7.25
N GLY A 99 7.79 -0.87 -7.10
CA GLY A 99 8.51 -0.26 -5.98
C GLY A 99 8.87 -1.26 -4.88
N PHE A 100 8.26 -2.44 -4.88
CA PHE A 100 8.65 -3.53 -4.00
C PHE A 100 9.75 -4.41 -4.62
N ASP A 101 10.41 -5.22 -3.80
CA ASP A 101 11.47 -6.13 -4.22
C ASP A 101 11.02 -7.08 -5.34
N LYS A 102 11.82 -7.17 -6.40
CA LYS A 102 11.45 -7.91 -7.62
C LYS A 102 11.22 -9.40 -7.35
N GLU A 103 12.13 -10.05 -6.61
CA GLU A 103 12.05 -11.48 -6.34
C GLU A 103 10.79 -11.82 -5.52
N ALA A 104 10.45 -10.99 -4.55
CA ALA A 104 9.21 -11.12 -3.78
C ALA A 104 7.98 -10.96 -4.68
N ARG A 105 7.96 -9.98 -5.56
CA ARG A 105 6.87 -9.77 -6.52
C ARG A 105 6.67 -10.96 -7.45
N ASP A 106 7.76 -11.56 -7.94
CA ASP A 106 7.71 -12.71 -8.83
C ASP A 106 7.05 -13.92 -8.12
N VAL A 107 7.38 -14.16 -6.85
CA VAL A 107 6.76 -15.21 -6.03
C VAL A 107 5.27 -14.94 -5.79
N ILE A 108 4.89 -13.68 -5.52
CA ILE A 108 3.48 -13.28 -5.32
C ILE A 108 2.69 -13.50 -6.61
N VAL A 109 3.19 -13.04 -7.75
CA VAL A 109 2.51 -13.21 -9.05
C VAL A 109 2.30 -14.69 -9.34
N GLN A 110 3.34 -15.52 -9.17
CA GLN A 110 3.22 -16.96 -9.34
C GLN A 110 2.15 -17.56 -8.42
N GLY A 111 2.18 -17.22 -7.12
CA GLY A 111 1.21 -17.72 -6.15
C GLY A 111 -0.24 -17.32 -6.46
N MET A 112 -0.47 -16.08 -6.89
CA MET A 112 -1.79 -15.61 -7.29
C MET A 112 -2.30 -16.34 -8.55
N GLN A 113 -1.45 -16.56 -9.56
CA GLN A 113 -1.79 -17.29 -10.77
C GLN A 113 -2.08 -18.78 -10.49
N GLU A 114 -1.26 -19.43 -9.68
CA GLU A 114 -1.46 -20.83 -9.25
C GLU A 114 -2.79 -21.03 -8.49
N ARG A 115 -3.28 -19.98 -7.81
CA ARG A 115 -4.60 -19.96 -7.15
C ARG A 115 -5.78 -19.63 -8.08
N GLY A 116 -5.51 -19.27 -9.34
CA GLY A 116 -6.53 -19.06 -10.36
C GLY A 116 -6.81 -17.59 -10.74
N VAL A 117 -6.11 -16.62 -10.19
CA VAL A 117 -6.23 -15.21 -10.62
C VAL A 117 -5.69 -15.09 -12.06
N GLN A 118 -6.53 -14.62 -12.99
CA GLN A 118 -6.12 -14.40 -14.36
C GLN A 118 -5.46 -13.05 -14.53
N MET A 119 -4.12 -13.05 -14.54
CA MET A 119 -3.32 -11.82 -14.59
C MET A 119 -2.93 -11.48 -16.03
N HIS A 120 -3.26 -10.27 -16.47
CA HIS A 120 -2.96 -9.75 -17.80
C HIS A 120 -2.08 -8.50 -17.66
N MET A 121 -0.77 -8.70 -17.83
CA MET A 121 0.20 -7.60 -17.85
C MET A 121 0.19 -6.88 -19.19
N GLN A 122 0.71 -5.64 -19.23
CA GLN A 122 0.74 -4.79 -20.42
C GLN A 122 -0.63 -4.68 -21.11
N THR A 123 -1.68 -4.66 -20.29
CA THR A 123 -3.08 -4.59 -20.72
C THR A 123 -3.79 -3.50 -19.94
N ASN A 124 -4.54 -2.67 -20.64
CA ASN A 124 -5.32 -1.60 -20.04
C ASN A 124 -6.70 -1.50 -20.70
N VAL A 125 -7.63 -0.84 -20.02
CA VAL A 125 -8.97 -0.56 -20.52
C VAL A 125 -8.90 0.60 -21.51
N ALA A 126 -9.47 0.41 -22.69
CA ALA A 126 -9.72 1.46 -23.68
C ALA A 126 -11.14 2.00 -23.58
N ARG A 127 -12.12 1.14 -23.22
CA ARG A 127 -13.54 1.48 -23.16
C ARG A 127 -14.32 0.45 -22.35
N ILE A 128 -15.37 0.91 -21.68
CA ILE A 128 -16.39 0.07 -21.02
C ILE A 128 -17.75 0.40 -21.62
N GLU A 129 -18.50 -0.61 -22.02
CA GLU A 129 -19.85 -0.46 -22.57
C GLU A 129 -20.82 -1.35 -21.77
N LYS A 130 -21.98 -0.81 -21.42
CA LYS A 130 -23.01 -1.60 -20.76
C LYS A 130 -23.57 -2.64 -21.74
N GLN A 131 -23.65 -3.91 -21.30
CA GLN A 131 -24.15 -5.03 -22.10
C GLN A 131 -25.02 -5.93 -21.25
N GLY A 132 -26.35 -5.85 -21.45
CA GLY A 132 -27.29 -6.57 -20.62
C GLY A 132 -27.20 -6.19 -19.16
N ALA A 133 -26.98 -7.16 -18.28
CA ALA A 133 -26.77 -6.96 -16.85
C ALA A 133 -25.30 -6.68 -16.47
N GLY A 134 -24.36 -6.85 -17.40
CA GLY A 134 -22.93 -6.67 -17.19
C GLY A 134 -22.33 -5.64 -18.14
N TYR A 135 -21.03 -5.81 -18.41
CA TYR A 135 -20.21 -4.86 -19.16
C TYR A 135 -19.32 -5.58 -20.18
N CYS A 136 -19.25 -5.03 -21.39
CA CYS A 136 -18.24 -5.39 -22.37
C CYS A 136 -17.07 -4.41 -22.26
N VAL A 137 -15.90 -4.89 -21.95
CA VAL A 137 -14.67 -4.10 -21.82
C VAL A 137 -13.79 -4.34 -23.03
N THR A 138 -13.42 -3.27 -23.74
CA THR A 138 -12.45 -3.31 -24.84
C THR A 138 -11.08 -2.96 -24.27
N ASP A 139 -10.09 -3.80 -24.49
CA ASP A 139 -8.71 -3.50 -24.10
C ASP A 139 -8.00 -2.59 -25.10
N THR A 140 -6.81 -2.12 -24.74
CA THR A 140 -5.98 -1.24 -25.58
C THR A 140 -5.43 -1.93 -26.84
N LYS A 141 -5.64 -3.25 -27.00
CA LYS A 141 -5.28 -4.04 -28.18
C LYS A 141 -6.48 -4.30 -29.09
N GLY A 142 -7.68 -3.84 -28.67
CA GLY A 142 -8.94 -3.97 -29.40
C GLY A 142 -9.72 -5.27 -29.11
N ALA A 143 -9.26 -6.13 -28.22
CA ALA A 143 -10.01 -7.32 -27.84
C ALA A 143 -11.14 -6.96 -26.86
N ARG A 144 -12.27 -7.69 -26.99
CA ARG A 144 -13.48 -7.47 -26.19
C ARG A 144 -13.65 -8.60 -25.18
N HIS A 145 -14.01 -8.23 -23.95
CA HIS A 145 -14.15 -9.15 -22.81
C HIS A 145 -15.39 -8.78 -22.01
N ASP A 146 -16.15 -9.78 -21.58
CA ASP A 146 -17.38 -9.57 -20.81
C ASP A 146 -17.15 -9.80 -19.32
N PHE A 147 -17.67 -8.89 -18.50
CA PHE A 147 -17.58 -8.91 -17.03
C PHE A 147 -18.90 -8.48 -16.41
N ASP A 148 -19.19 -9.01 -15.21
CA ASP A 148 -20.36 -8.56 -14.44
C ASP A 148 -20.06 -7.25 -13.70
N VAL A 149 -18.81 -7.11 -13.23
CA VAL A 149 -18.32 -5.91 -12.51
C VAL A 149 -16.94 -5.54 -13.02
N VAL A 150 -16.69 -4.24 -13.11
CA VAL A 150 -15.36 -3.65 -13.35
C VAL A 150 -14.97 -2.79 -12.16
N MET A 151 -13.78 -3.02 -11.60
CA MET A 151 -13.24 -2.26 -10.47
C MET A 151 -11.94 -1.56 -10.86
N TYR A 152 -11.87 -0.24 -10.64
CA TYR A 152 -10.61 0.49 -10.71
C TYR A 152 -9.91 0.52 -9.35
N ALA A 153 -8.67 0.05 -9.33
CA ALA A 153 -7.72 0.13 -8.22
C ALA A 153 -6.39 0.72 -8.71
N THR A 154 -6.47 1.82 -9.47
CA THR A 154 -5.37 2.43 -10.21
C THR A 154 -4.57 3.46 -9.42
N GLY A 155 -4.89 3.62 -8.14
CA GLY A 155 -4.23 4.52 -7.21
C GLY A 155 -5.21 5.33 -6.37
N ARG A 156 -4.63 6.17 -5.52
CA ARG A 156 -5.36 7.12 -4.67
C ARG A 156 -4.71 8.48 -4.80
N THR A 157 -5.53 9.53 -4.76
CA THR A 157 -5.08 10.92 -4.75
C THR A 157 -5.45 11.57 -3.42
N PRO A 158 -4.64 12.52 -2.91
CA PRO A 158 -4.98 13.29 -1.73
C PRO A 158 -6.34 13.98 -1.87
N LYS A 159 -7.20 13.88 -0.84
CA LYS A 159 -8.54 14.48 -0.87
C LYS A 159 -8.48 15.93 -0.39
N SER A 160 -7.76 16.78 -1.12
CA SER A 160 -7.55 18.20 -0.85
C SER A 160 -8.43 19.12 -1.71
N ALA A 161 -8.90 18.62 -2.86
CA ALA A 161 -9.67 19.41 -3.81
C ALA A 161 -10.97 20.00 -3.19
N GLY A 162 -11.17 21.31 -3.40
CA GLY A 162 -12.34 22.02 -2.90
C GLY A 162 -12.36 22.26 -1.39
N LEU A 163 -11.22 22.16 -0.72
CA LEU A 163 -11.09 22.52 0.69
C LEU A 163 -10.81 24.01 0.91
N GLY A 164 -10.57 24.82 -0.15
CA GLY A 164 -10.31 26.25 -0.05
C GLY A 164 -8.88 26.61 0.34
N LEU A 165 -7.93 25.67 0.22
CA LEU A 165 -6.56 25.80 0.73
C LEU A 165 -5.73 26.81 -0.06
N GLU A 166 -5.94 26.86 -1.39
CA GLU A 166 -5.21 27.73 -2.30
C GLU A 166 -5.48 29.22 -2.01
N ALA A 167 -6.72 29.55 -1.60
CA ALA A 167 -7.10 30.92 -1.23
C ALA A 167 -6.36 31.43 0.02
N LEU A 168 -5.86 30.51 0.85
CA LEU A 168 -5.09 30.80 2.06
C LEU A 168 -3.58 30.71 1.83
N GLY A 169 -3.14 30.43 0.60
CA GLY A 169 -1.72 30.23 0.26
C GLY A 169 -1.11 28.95 0.83
N ILE A 170 -1.94 27.95 1.16
CA ILE A 170 -1.47 26.62 1.56
C ILE A 170 -0.99 25.89 0.32
N GLY A 171 0.30 25.49 0.31
CA GLY A 171 0.92 24.81 -0.81
C GLY A 171 0.36 23.40 -1.01
N LEU A 172 0.10 23.06 -2.28
CA LEU A 172 -0.17 21.69 -2.72
C LEU A 172 0.96 21.24 -3.66
N ASP A 173 1.27 19.95 -3.64
CA ASP A 173 2.22 19.39 -4.61
C ASP A 173 1.54 19.08 -5.96
N SER A 174 2.30 18.48 -6.89
CA SER A 174 1.81 18.16 -8.24
C SER A 174 0.70 17.11 -8.29
N VAL A 175 0.49 16.35 -7.21
CA VAL A 175 -0.59 15.36 -7.08
C VAL A 175 -1.71 15.83 -6.15
N GLY A 176 -1.63 17.07 -5.67
CA GLY A 176 -2.62 17.67 -4.78
C GLY A 176 -2.41 17.41 -3.29
N ALA A 177 -1.26 16.89 -2.88
CA ALA A 177 -0.99 16.67 -1.47
C ALA A 177 -0.72 17.98 -0.73
N VAL A 178 -1.26 18.13 0.47
CA VAL A 178 -1.04 19.28 1.32
C VAL A 178 0.40 19.28 1.81
N GLN A 179 1.14 20.34 1.49
CA GLN A 179 2.52 20.51 1.93
C GLN A 179 2.56 20.90 3.40
N VAL A 180 3.35 20.16 4.18
CA VAL A 180 3.56 20.38 5.61
C VAL A 180 5.03 20.26 5.97
N ASP A 181 5.39 20.85 7.10
CA ASP A 181 6.72 20.70 7.71
C ASP A 181 6.87 19.37 8.48
N GLY A 182 7.99 19.19 9.20
CA GLY A 182 8.26 18.01 10.02
C GLY A 182 7.30 17.82 11.20
N PHE A 183 6.54 18.84 11.55
CA PHE A 183 5.55 18.86 12.63
C PHE A 183 4.11 18.78 12.12
N SER A 184 3.92 18.46 10.84
CA SER A 184 2.62 18.42 10.14
C SER A 184 1.90 19.77 10.06
N GLN A 185 2.61 20.89 10.23
CA GLN A 185 2.08 22.24 10.12
C GLN A 185 2.16 22.71 8.65
N THR A 186 1.11 23.36 8.17
CA THR A 186 1.09 24.01 6.84
C THR A 186 1.79 25.38 6.87
N SER A 187 1.80 26.09 5.74
CA SER A 187 2.26 27.51 5.69
C SER A 187 1.40 28.46 6.54
N VAL A 188 0.20 28.05 6.95
CA VAL A 188 -0.68 28.81 7.86
C VAL A 188 -0.54 28.23 9.27
N PRO A 189 -0.01 28.99 10.26
CA PRO A 189 0.40 28.44 11.57
C PRO A 189 -0.71 27.75 12.38
N SER A 190 -1.97 28.09 12.13
CA SER A 190 -3.14 27.46 12.80
C SER A 190 -3.68 26.23 12.10
N ILE A 191 -3.14 25.87 10.92
CA ILE A 191 -3.66 24.78 10.10
C ILE A 191 -2.60 23.68 9.95
N TYR A 192 -2.99 22.46 10.28
CA TYR A 192 -2.18 21.24 10.21
C TYR A 192 -2.82 20.25 9.25
N ALA A 193 -2.02 19.33 8.71
CA ALA A 193 -2.54 18.22 7.89
C ALA A 193 -1.80 16.92 8.19
N ILE A 194 -2.55 15.80 8.26
CA ILE A 194 -2.03 14.46 8.58
C ILE A 194 -2.65 13.38 7.69
N GLY A 195 -1.99 12.24 7.62
CA GLY A 195 -2.44 11.06 6.86
C GLY A 195 -2.36 11.27 5.36
N ASP A 196 -3.17 10.52 4.60
CA ASP A 196 -3.07 10.41 3.14
C ASP A 196 -3.23 11.74 2.40
N VAL A 197 -3.87 12.75 3.01
CA VAL A 197 -3.98 14.08 2.40
C VAL A 197 -2.63 14.77 2.24
N THR A 198 -1.59 14.33 3.00
CA THR A 198 -0.20 14.81 2.88
C THR A 198 0.67 13.93 1.98
N ASN A 199 0.19 12.75 1.58
CA ASN A 199 0.84 11.78 0.69
C ASN A 199 2.29 11.42 1.09
N ARG A 200 2.61 11.38 2.38
CA ARG A 200 3.94 10.98 2.89
C ARG A 200 4.08 9.46 2.89
N VAL A 201 3.40 8.78 3.82
CA VAL A 201 3.30 7.32 3.88
C VAL A 201 1.84 6.96 4.15
N ASN A 202 1.15 6.41 3.14
CA ASN A 202 -0.29 6.20 3.15
C ASN A 202 -0.65 4.90 3.88
N LEU A 203 -0.43 4.87 5.20
CA LEU A 203 -0.73 3.76 6.09
C LEU A 203 -1.47 4.26 7.33
N THR A 204 -2.51 3.55 7.74
CA THR A 204 -3.32 3.91 8.93
C THR A 204 -2.47 4.08 10.21
N PRO A 205 -1.51 3.20 10.55
CA PRO A 205 -0.66 3.39 11.73
C PRO A 205 0.20 4.65 11.67
N VAL A 206 0.61 5.07 10.47
CA VAL A 206 1.38 6.31 10.27
C VAL A 206 0.48 7.50 10.53
N ALA A 207 -0.71 7.54 9.93
CA ALA A 207 -1.68 8.61 10.18
C ALA A 207 -2.04 8.74 11.68
N ILE A 208 -2.18 7.63 12.39
CA ILE A 208 -2.40 7.62 13.84
C ILE A 208 -1.21 8.26 14.59
N ARG A 209 0.03 7.89 14.25
CA ARG A 209 1.24 8.49 14.84
C ARG A 209 1.34 9.99 14.56
N GLU A 210 1.02 10.39 13.34
CA GLU A 210 0.96 11.81 12.96
C GLU A 210 -0.10 12.56 13.77
N GLY A 211 -1.28 11.96 13.99
CA GLY A 211 -2.31 12.53 14.86
C GLY A 211 -1.88 12.67 16.32
N MET A 212 -1.14 11.69 16.85
CA MET A 212 -0.57 11.79 18.20
C MET A 212 0.49 12.89 18.29
N ALA A 213 1.40 12.98 17.31
CA ALA A 213 2.42 14.03 17.23
C ALA A 213 1.80 15.42 17.07
N PHE A 214 0.72 15.54 16.29
CA PHE A 214 -0.07 16.76 16.19
C PHE A 214 -0.62 17.21 17.55
N VAL A 215 -1.17 16.30 18.36
CA VAL A 215 -1.67 16.63 19.71
C VAL A 215 -0.55 17.15 20.61
N GLU A 216 0.61 16.49 20.60
CA GLU A 216 1.79 16.95 21.36
C GLU A 216 2.22 18.35 20.92
N THR A 217 2.35 18.56 19.61
CA THR A 217 2.84 19.82 19.04
C THR A 217 1.84 20.96 19.19
N ALA A 218 0.62 20.79 18.66
CA ALA A 218 -0.34 21.90 18.51
C ALA A 218 -1.14 22.20 19.77
N LEU A 219 -1.40 21.19 20.62
CA LEU A 219 -2.27 21.33 21.79
C LEU A 219 -1.52 21.34 23.11
N LYS A 220 -0.38 20.65 23.20
CA LYS A 220 0.43 20.59 24.43
C LYS A 220 1.68 21.46 24.38
N GLY A 221 2.04 22.03 23.23
CA GLY A 221 3.22 22.85 23.07
C GLY A 221 4.55 22.08 23.14
N ASN A 222 4.52 20.77 22.86
CA ASN A 222 5.68 19.88 22.84
C ASN A 222 5.99 19.48 21.39
N PRO A 223 6.89 20.17 20.66
CA PRO A 223 7.17 19.91 19.26
C PRO A 223 7.62 18.46 19.03
N THR A 224 6.82 17.68 18.34
CA THR A 224 7.02 16.25 18.10
C THR A 224 6.89 15.95 16.60
N SER A 225 7.94 15.37 16.03
CA SER A 225 7.95 14.89 14.64
C SER A 225 7.73 13.38 14.58
N VAL A 226 7.24 12.89 13.46
CA VAL A 226 7.11 11.45 13.20
C VAL A 226 8.25 10.99 12.31
N ASP A 227 8.89 9.90 12.70
CA ASP A 227 9.87 9.19 11.88
C ASP A 227 9.14 8.33 10.85
N HIS A 228 9.33 8.65 9.57
CA HIS A 228 8.74 7.96 8.42
C HIS A 228 9.70 6.95 7.76
N GLU A 229 10.85 6.67 8.36
CA GLU A 229 11.82 5.72 7.84
C GLU A 229 11.60 4.31 8.39
N LEU A 230 11.97 3.30 7.60
CA LEU A 230 11.93 1.88 7.98
C LEU A 230 10.59 1.47 8.62
N ILE A 231 9.50 1.77 7.91
CA ILE A 231 8.16 1.38 8.33
C ILE A 231 7.87 -0.02 7.81
N PRO A 232 7.60 -1.01 8.69
CA PRO A 232 7.14 -2.31 8.26
C PRO A 232 5.82 -2.18 7.50
N THR A 233 5.74 -2.86 6.37
CA THR A 233 4.57 -2.83 5.48
C THR A 233 4.17 -4.26 5.13
N ALA A 234 2.88 -4.54 5.12
CA ALA A 234 2.33 -5.78 4.63
C ALA A 234 1.41 -5.54 3.43
N VAL A 235 1.42 -6.47 2.48
CA VAL A 235 0.44 -6.59 1.41
C VAL A 235 -0.24 -7.93 1.61
N PHE A 236 -1.55 -7.89 1.81
CA PHE A 236 -2.36 -9.07 2.16
C PHE A 236 -2.84 -9.82 0.91
N THR A 237 -1.89 -10.07 0.01
CA THR A 237 -2.07 -11.03 -1.09
C THR A 237 -2.11 -12.48 -0.58
N GLN A 238 -2.28 -13.43 -1.46
CA GLN A 238 -2.19 -14.86 -1.15
C GLN A 238 -1.21 -15.51 -2.12
N PRO A 239 0.06 -15.76 -1.65
CA PRO A 239 0.57 -15.62 -0.28
C PRO A 239 0.75 -14.15 0.15
N GLU A 240 0.77 -13.89 1.48
CA GLU A 240 1.02 -12.56 2.03
C GLU A 240 2.46 -12.10 1.79
N PHE A 241 2.64 -10.79 1.77
CA PHE A 241 3.96 -10.18 1.64
C PHE A 241 4.22 -9.18 2.76
N GLY A 242 5.29 -9.41 3.53
CA GLY A 242 5.82 -8.48 4.52
C GLY A 242 7.15 -7.89 4.07
N THR A 243 7.34 -6.59 4.24
CA THR A 243 8.56 -5.90 3.82
C THR A 243 8.92 -4.76 4.76
N ILE A 244 10.23 -4.52 4.93
CA ILE A 244 10.78 -3.32 5.57
C ILE A 244 12.11 -2.97 4.93
N GLY A 245 12.38 -1.68 4.76
CA GLY A 245 13.64 -1.16 4.22
C GLY A 245 13.70 -1.23 2.69
N LEU A 246 14.92 -1.33 2.16
CA LEU A 246 15.22 -1.23 0.74
C LEU A 246 15.02 -2.56 0.01
N SER A 247 14.45 -2.53 -1.20
CA SER A 247 14.55 -3.66 -2.11
C SER A 247 16.01 -3.90 -2.53
N GLU A 248 16.30 -5.09 -3.08
CA GLU A 248 17.63 -5.37 -3.61
C GLU A 248 18.07 -4.34 -4.65
N GLU A 249 17.16 -3.95 -5.56
CA GLU A 249 17.44 -2.96 -6.60
C GLU A 249 17.77 -1.58 -6.03
N GLN A 250 17.01 -1.16 -5.02
CA GLN A 250 17.21 0.12 -4.36
C GLN A 250 18.55 0.15 -3.57
N ALA A 251 18.86 -0.94 -2.89
CA ALA A 251 20.08 -1.05 -2.11
C ALA A 251 21.32 -1.10 -3.01
N ARG A 252 21.29 -1.87 -4.12
CA ARG A 252 22.37 -1.92 -5.12
C ARG A 252 22.67 -0.57 -5.75
N ALA A 253 21.67 0.29 -5.89
CA ALA A 253 21.86 1.63 -6.42
C ALA A 253 22.59 2.57 -5.44
N GLN A 254 22.68 2.21 -4.17
CA GLN A 254 23.25 3.05 -3.10
C GLN A 254 24.62 2.58 -2.64
N GLU A 255 24.83 1.27 -2.47
CA GLU A 255 26.06 0.69 -1.96
C GLU A 255 26.25 -0.79 -2.35
N PRO A 256 27.48 -1.35 -2.20
CA PRO A 256 27.72 -2.77 -2.31
C PRO A 256 26.95 -3.58 -1.25
N ILE A 257 26.27 -4.63 -1.68
CA ILE A 257 25.41 -5.43 -0.82
C ILE A 257 25.71 -6.93 -0.94
N GLU A 258 25.26 -7.66 0.06
CA GLU A 258 25.06 -9.11 0.03
C GLU A 258 23.58 -9.42 0.15
N VAL A 259 23.14 -10.44 -0.58
CA VAL A 259 21.74 -10.90 -0.53
C VAL A 259 21.73 -12.31 0.04
N TYR A 260 20.97 -12.49 1.08
CA TYR A 260 20.65 -13.78 1.67
C TYR A 260 19.19 -14.08 1.33
N ALA A 261 18.93 -15.15 0.64
CA ALA A 261 17.58 -15.53 0.24
C ALA A 261 17.41 -17.03 0.20
N THR A 262 16.24 -17.49 0.60
CA THR A 262 15.82 -18.87 0.46
C THR A 262 14.37 -18.94 0.03
N ALA A 263 14.08 -19.85 -0.90
CA ALA A 263 12.71 -20.14 -1.32
C ALA A 263 12.45 -21.64 -1.11
N PHE A 264 11.38 -21.94 -0.40
CA PHE A 264 11.10 -23.33 -0.01
C PHE A 264 9.58 -23.54 0.14
N ARG A 265 9.20 -24.81 0.27
CA ARG A 265 7.84 -25.20 0.62
C ARG A 265 7.78 -25.41 2.14
N PRO A 266 6.86 -24.76 2.85
CA PRO A 266 6.70 -24.92 4.31
C PRO A 266 6.42 -26.36 4.70
N MET A 267 6.96 -26.77 5.86
CA MET A 267 6.83 -28.14 6.35
C MET A 267 5.36 -28.51 6.62
N ASN A 268 4.56 -27.58 7.13
CA ASN A 268 3.15 -27.82 7.45
C ASN A 268 2.27 -28.15 6.23
N ILE A 269 2.74 -27.86 5.02
CA ILE A 269 2.03 -28.16 3.77
C ILE A 269 2.82 -29.13 2.87
N SER A 270 3.90 -29.73 3.35
CA SER A 270 4.76 -30.61 2.55
C SER A 270 4.05 -31.88 2.04
N PHE A 271 3.01 -32.32 2.76
CA PHE A 271 2.23 -33.52 2.45
C PHE A 271 0.95 -33.26 1.64
N ILE A 272 0.61 -32.00 1.36
CA ILE A 272 -0.57 -31.64 0.58
C ILE A 272 -0.18 -30.96 -0.72
N ASP A 273 -1.01 -31.09 -1.74
CA ASP A 273 -0.83 -30.37 -3.00
C ASP A 273 -1.38 -28.95 -2.86
N ALA A 274 -0.53 -28.03 -2.38
CA ALA A 274 -0.89 -26.62 -2.19
C ALA A 274 0.12 -25.72 -2.89
N PRO A 275 -0.33 -24.69 -3.60
CA PRO A 275 0.53 -23.77 -4.36
C PRO A 275 1.17 -22.69 -3.44
N ASN A 276 1.95 -23.12 -2.45
CA ASN A 276 2.56 -22.17 -1.51
C ASN A 276 4.08 -22.30 -1.52
N LYS A 277 4.75 -21.33 -2.13
CA LYS A 277 6.18 -21.09 -1.94
C LYS A 277 6.37 -19.97 -0.93
N VAL A 278 7.32 -20.15 -0.03
CA VAL A 278 7.81 -19.12 0.88
C VAL A 278 9.08 -18.53 0.29
N LEU A 279 9.24 -17.22 0.44
CA LEU A 279 10.50 -16.52 0.23
C LEU A 279 10.87 -15.80 1.52
N MET A 280 12.09 -16.02 1.99
CA MET A 280 12.75 -15.21 3.02
C MET A 280 13.97 -14.55 2.41
N LYS A 281 14.09 -13.21 2.55
CA LYS A 281 15.17 -12.46 1.93
C LYS A 281 15.66 -11.35 2.84
N LEU A 282 16.98 -11.26 3.01
CA LEU A 282 17.68 -10.18 3.67
C LEU A 282 18.63 -9.50 2.69
N VAL A 283 18.57 -8.19 2.64
CA VAL A 283 19.49 -7.32 1.90
C VAL A 283 20.44 -6.69 2.91
N VAL A 284 21.73 -6.93 2.78
CA VAL A 284 22.73 -6.60 3.79
C VAL A 284 23.81 -5.70 3.23
N SER A 285 24.16 -4.61 3.92
CA SER A 285 25.30 -3.76 3.58
C SER A 285 26.61 -4.56 3.71
N GLN A 286 27.44 -4.60 2.68
CA GLN A 286 28.79 -5.19 2.81
C GLN A 286 29.68 -4.44 3.79
N LYS A 287 29.52 -3.11 3.85
CA LYS A 287 30.36 -2.24 4.66
C LYS A 287 30.00 -2.28 6.15
N THR A 288 28.71 -2.17 6.47
CA THR A 288 28.24 -2.00 7.86
C THR A 288 27.66 -3.29 8.43
N ARG A 289 27.43 -4.28 7.60
CA ARG A 289 26.73 -5.53 7.91
C ARG A 289 25.27 -5.36 8.35
N LYS A 290 24.75 -4.10 8.36
CA LYS A 290 23.37 -3.82 8.71
C LYS A 290 22.41 -4.43 7.70
N ILE A 291 21.25 -4.87 8.20
CA ILE A 291 20.12 -5.27 7.38
C ILE A 291 19.51 -3.99 6.78
N LEU A 292 19.63 -3.82 5.47
CA LEU A 292 19.06 -2.71 4.71
C LEU A 292 17.62 -2.99 4.29
N GLY A 293 17.27 -4.25 4.11
CA GLY A 293 15.94 -4.69 3.74
C GLY A 293 15.65 -6.12 4.19
N CYS A 294 14.39 -6.37 4.56
CA CYS A 294 13.87 -7.69 4.88
C CYS A 294 12.54 -7.89 4.14
N HIS A 295 12.44 -8.99 3.39
CA HIS A 295 11.29 -9.31 2.55
C HIS A 295 10.85 -10.74 2.80
N ILE A 296 9.58 -10.93 3.12
CA ILE A 296 8.98 -12.21 3.47
C ILE A 296 7.73 -12.42 2.62
N VAL A 297 7.70 -13.49 1.84
CA VAL A 297 6.47 -13.95 1.19
C VAL A 297 6.08 -15.28 1.82
N ALA A 298 5.02 -15.30 2.59
CA ALA A 298 4.55 -16.47 3.33
C ALA A 298 3.15 -16.22 3.89
N ASP A 299 2.45 -17.27 4.29
CA ASP A 299 1.29 -17.12 5.15
C ASP A 299 1.74 -16.52 6.51
N GLY A 300 1.07 -15.46 6.98
CA GLY A 300 1.46 -14.72 8.18
C GLY A 300 2.68 -13.80 8.02
N ALA A 301 3.03 -13.43 6.79
CA ALA A 301 4.15 -12.51 6.53
C ALA A 301 3.96 -11.15 7.21
N GLY A 302 2.72 -10.68 7.35
CA GLY A 302 2.39 -9.45 8.09
C GLY A 302 2.83 -9.51 9.56
N GLU A 303 2.56 -10.62 10.22
CA GLU A 303 2.94 -10.84 11.62
C GLU A 303 4.48 -10.96 11.76
N MET A 304 5.11 -11.72 10.86
CA MET A 304 6.56 -11.90 10.89
C MET A 304 7.32 -10.60 10.64
N ILE A 305 6.89 -9.80 9.67
CA ILE A 305 7.59 -8.54 9.35
C ILE A 305 7.41 -7.48 10.45
N GLN A 306 6.30 -7.51 11.19
CA GLN A 306 6.11 -6.65 12.35
C GLN A 306 7.20 -6.90 13.40
N LEU A 307 7.54 -8.17 13.66
CA LEU A 307 8.57 -8.55 14.63
C LEU A 307 9.99 -8.33 14.09
N ALA A 308 10.27 -8.78 12.86
CA ALA A 308 11.57 -8.57 12.21
C ALA A 308 11.88 -7.07 12.04
N GLY A 309 10.86 -6.27 11.80
CA GLY A 309 10.94 -4.82 11.65
C GLY A 309 11.52 -4.11 12.87
N ILE A 310 11.30 -4.63 14.07
CA ILE A 310 11.89 -4.08 15.30
C ILE A 310 13.42 -4.17 15.23
N ALA A 311 13.96 -5.34 14.90
CA ALA A 311 15.40 -5.53 14.78
C ALA A 311 16.01 -4.67 13.66
N VAL A 312 15.37 -4.63 12.49
CA VAL A 312 15.82 -3.79 11.36
C VAL A 312 15.81 -2.31 11.74
N LYS A 313 14.75 -1.83 12.38
CA LYS A 313 14.65 -0.42 12.84
C LYS A 313 15.70 -0.07 13.90
N MET A 314 16.11 -1.03 14.72
CA MET A 314 17.21 -0.88 15.68
C MET A 314 18.60 -0.88 15.01
N GLY A 315 18.69 -1.13 13.71
CA GLY A 315 19.94 -1.20 12.97
C GLY A 315 20.71 -2.50 13.16
N ALA A 316 20.00 -3.61 13.39
CA ALA A 316 20.61 -4.93 13.55
C ALA A 316 21.45 -5.32 12.34
N THR A 317 22.55 -6.03 12.61
CA THR A 317 23.46 -6.59 11.60
C THR A 317 23.05 -8.01 11.21
N LYS A 318 23.65 -8.52 10.14
CA LYS A 318 23.49 -9.92 9.75
C LYS A 318 23.95 -10.87 10.86
N GLU A 319 25.04 -10.51 11.54
CA GLU A 319 25.60 -11.26 12.66
C GLU A 319 24.67 -11.25 13.88
N ASP A 320 23.87 -10.18 14.05
CA ASP A 320 22.84 -10.15 15.10
C ASP A 320 21.74 -11.19 14.82
N PHE A 321 21.33 -11.36 13.57
CA PHE A 321 20.40 -12.40 13.17
C PHE A 321 21.03 -13.79 13.33
N ASP A 322 22.28 -13.97 12.91
CA ASP A 322 23.00 -15.25 12.90
C ASP A 322 23.24 -15.85 14.28
N ARG A 323 23.37 -15.04 15.32
CA ARG A 323 23.60 -15.50 16.69
C ARG A 323 22.32 -15.87 17.44
N VAL A 324 21.15 -15.61 16.86
CA VAL A 324 19.87 -16.00 17.45
C VAL A 324 19.66 -17.50 17.20
N CYS A 325 19.32 -18.24 18.25
CA CYS A 325 18.93 -19.64 18.12
C CYS A 325 17.57 -19.75 17.42
N ALA A 326 17.53 -20.58 16.38
CA ALA A 326 16.30 -20.82 15.64
C ALA A 326 15.23 -21.51 16.50
N VAL A 327 13.97 -21.15 16.26
CA VAL A 327 12.82 -21.90 16.81
C VAL A 327 12.40 -22.94 15.77
N HIS A 328 12.77 -24.18 15.99
CA HIS A 328 12.49 -25.30 15.07
C HIS A 328 11.28 -26.13 15.52
N PRO A 329 10.35 -26.55 14.62
CA PRO A 329 10.28 -26.13 13.20
C PRO A 329 9.36 -24.94 13.01
N THR A 330 9.85 -23.87 12.42
CA THR A 330 9.06 -22.71 12.02
C THR A 330 9.48 -22.17 10.64
N VAL A 331 8.59 -21.43 9.98
CA VAL A 331 8.91 -20.75 8.72
C VAL A 331 9.93 -19.62 8.95
N SER A 332 9.77 -18.88 10.04
CA SER A 332 10.60 -17.70 10.36
C SER A 332 12.04 -18.03 10.76
N GLU A 333 12.36 -19.29 11.10
CA GLU A 333 13.73 -19.69 11.44
C GLU A 333 14.73 -19.43 10.29
N GLU A 334 14.24 -19.41 9.04
CA GLU A 334 15.09 -19.15 7.88
C GLU A 334 15.75 -17.76 7.91
N LEU A 335 15.16 -16.79 8.58
CA LEU A 335 15.80 -15.48 8.76
C LEU A 335 17.13 -15.55 9.54
N VAL A 336 17.30 -16.55 10.39
CA VAL A 336 18.51 -16.76 11.22
C VAL A 336 19.38 -17.95 10.76
N THR A 337 18.89 -18.76 9.81
CA THR A 337 19.61 -19.93 9.28
C THR A 337 20.32 -19.68 7.96
N MET A 338 20.00 -18.63 7.22
CA MET A 338 20.66 -18.23 5.98
C MET A 338 22.10 -17.74 6.25
N LYS A 339 23.10 -18.64 6.22
CA LYS A 339 24.50 -18.32 6.57
C LYS A 339 25.35 -17.83 5.40
N THR A 340 24.99 -18.18 4.18
CA THR A 340 25.77 -17.87 2.98
C THR A 340 24.98 -16.95 2.06
N PRO A 341 25.57 -15.85 1.57
CA PRO A 341 24.89 -15.01 0.60
C PRO A 341 24.69 -15.78 -0.73
N VAL A 342 23.53 -15.64 -1.32
CA VAL A 342 23.22 -16.23 -2.64
C VAL A 342 23.78 -15.39 -3.78
N ARG A 343 24.04 -14.12 -3.53
CA ARG A 343 24.69 -13.18 -4.45
C ARG A 343 25.27 -11.98 -3.71
N SER A 344 26.33 -11.41 -4.28
CA SER A 344 26.99 -10.20 -3.81
C SER A 344 27.36 -9.31 -5.00
N ALA A 345 27.40 -8.03 -4.82
CA ALA A 345 27.87 -7.04 -5.82
C ALA A 345 28.31 -5.75 -5.12
#